data_822a8dae1bab8152d2c228dfa8fe5a77
#
_entry.id   822a8dae1bab8152d2c228dfa8fe5a77
#
_cell.length_a   1.000
_cell.length_b   1.000
_cell.length_c   1.000
_cell.angle_alpha   90.00
_cell.angle_beta   90.00
_cell.angle_gamma   90.00
#
_symmetry.space_group_name_H-M   'P 1'
#
loop_
_entity.id
_entity.type
_entity.pdbx_description
1 polymer ?
#
loop_
_entity_poly.entity_id
_entity_poly.type
_entity_poly.pdbx_seq_one_letter_code
_entity_poly.pdbx_strand_id
1 'polypeptide(L)'
;EGAALQQSIGGIETLFKESADKVKQNAAEAYRTAGMSANEYMELTTSFSASLLQSMAGDTAKAADIADMAMQDMSDNANKMGTSMEDIKNAYQGFAKQNYTMLDNLKLGYGGTKTEMQRLLADAQKITGVKYDINNLSDVYSAIHVIQGELDITGTTAKEAASTISGSFASMKAAFKNV
;
A
#
# COMPACT_ATOMS: atom_id res chain seq x y z
N GLU A 1 10.69 22.38 2.49
CA GLU A 1 10.78 20.97 2.78
C GLU A 1 10.56 20.64 4.26
N GLY A 2 11.21 21.34 5.18
CA GLY A 2 11.07 21.10 6.61
C GLY A 2 9.65 21.30 7.13
N ALA A 3 8.94 22.32 6.63
CA ALA A 3 7.56 22.61 7.02
C ALA A 3 6.59 21.50 6.55
N ALA A 4 6.75 21.01 5.32
CA ALA A 4 5.93 19.92 4.77
C ALA A 4 6.15 18.62 5.55
N LEU A 5 7.40 18.30 5.90
CA LEU A 5 7.74 17.13 6.70
C LEU A 5 7.13 17.21 8.10
N GLN A 6 7.19 18.36 8.74
CA GLN A 6 6.59 18.57 10.07
C GLN A 6 5.08 18.43 10.04
N GLN A 7 4.43 18.94 8.99
CA GLN A 7 2.98 18.78 8.82
C GLN A 7 2.60 17.33 8.64
N SER A 8 3.35 16.56 7.83
CA SER A 8 3.12 15.14 7.63
C SER A 8 3.27 14.35 8.94
N ILE A 9 4.31 14.65 9.71
CA ILE A 9 4.53 14.02 11.03
C ILE A 9 3.39 14.38 11.98
N GLY A 10 2.98 15.65 12.03
CA GLY A 10 1.88 16.12 12.89
C GLY A 10 0.57 15.39 12.60
N GLY A 11 0.26 15.17 11.33
CA GLY A 11 -0.91 14.40 10.92
C GLY A 11 -0.84 12.95 11.39
N ILE A 12 0.31 12.31 11.24
CA ILE A 12 0.52 10.93 11.68
C ILE A 12 0.39 10.84 13.21
N GLU A 13 0.99 11.75 13.94
CA GLU A 13 0.92 11.75 15.41
C GLU A 13 -0.50 11.95 15.92
N THR A 14 -1.26 12.83 15.27
CA THR A 14 -2.65 13.09 15.63
C THR A 14 -3.53 11.87 15.39
N LEU A 15 -3.36 11.19 14.25
CA LEU A 15 -4.21 10.06 13.87
C LEU A 15 -3.81 8.76 14.55
N PHE A 16 -2.51 8.46 14.62
CA PHE A 16 -2.02 7.16 15.08
C PHE A 16 -1.59 7.14 16.54
N LYS A 17 -1.49 8.30 17.18
CA LYS A 17 -1.22 8.42 18.64
C LYS A 17 -0.03 7.57 19.06
N GLU A 18 -0.25 6.58 19.95
CA GLU A 18 0.80 5.69 20.45
C GLU A 18 1.44 4.82 19.37
N SER A 19 0.78 4.64 18.23
CA SER A 19 1.30 3.88 17.09
C SER A 19 1.98 4.75 16.03
N ALA A 20 2.11 6.05 16.27
CA ALA A 20 2.72 6.98 15.32
C ALA A 20 4.17 6.62 14.99
N ASP A 21 4.95 6.15 15.97
CA ASP A 21 6.34 5.73 15.73
C ASP A 21 6.44 4.57 14.75
N LYS A 22 5.48 3.64 14.79
CA LYS A 22 5.40 2.53 13.85
C LYS A 22 5.21 3.04 12.42
N VAL A 23 4.31 3.99 12.23
CA VAL A 23 4.09 4.61 10.91
C VAL A 23 5.34 5.35 10.44
N LYS A 24 6.00 6.08 11.33
CA LYS A 24 7.24 6.80 10.98
C LYS A 24 8.36 5.83 10.59
N GLN A 25 8.48 4.70 11.27
CA GLN A 25 9.44 3.65 10.92
C GLN A 25 9.11 3.05 9.55
N ASN A 26 7.83 2.76 9.31
CA ASN A 26 7.40 2.27 8.00
C ASN A 26 7.71 3.29 6.90
N ALA A 27 7.51 4.57 7.18
CA ALA A 27 7.84 5.66 6.25
C ALA A 27 9.34 5.72 5.94
N ALA A 28 10.18 5.53 6.95
CA ALA A 28 11.64 5.53 6.78
C ALA A 28 12.10 4.37 5.88
N GLU A 29 11.40 3.25 5.89
CA GLU A 29 11.70 2.08 5.06
C GLU A 29 10.99 2.13 3.69
N ALA A 30 10.11 3.09 3.45
CA ALA A 30 9.25 3.12 2.28
C ALA A 30 10.01 3.23 0.95
N TYR A 31 11.23 3.82 0.97
CA TYR A 31 12.08 3.86 -0.22
C TYR A 31 12.35 2.45 -0.77
N ARG A 32 12.41 1.47 0.11
CA ARG A 32 12.71 0.07 -0.21
C ARG A 32 11.43 -0.76 -0.39
N THR A 33 10.43 -0.56 0.48
CA THR A 33 9.23 -1.40 0.52
C THR A 33 8.15 -0.93 -0.45
N ALA A 34 8.08 0.37 -0.70
CA ALA A 34 7.00 0.99 -1.47
C ALA A 34 7.49 1.98 -2.52
N GLY A 35 8.81 2.12 -2.71
CA GLY A 35 9.35 3.04 -3.70
C GLY A 35 8.98 4.50 -3.49
N MET A 36 8.77 4.92 -2.24
CA MET A 36 8.34 6.26 -1.87
C MET A 36 9.31 6.91 -0.90
N SER A 37 9.38 8.25 -0.91
CA SER A 37 10.05 8.98 0.16
C SER A 37 9.22 8.88 1.44
N ALA A 38 9.85 9.11 2.59
CA ALA A 38 9.17 9.11 3.87
C ALA A 38 8.02 10.12 3.89
N ASN A 39 8.23 11.30 3.33
CA ASN A 39 7.22 12.36 3.28
C ASN A 39 6.02 11.95 2.40
N GLU A 40 6.27 11.42 1.22
CA GLU A 40 5.21 10.92 0.34
C GLU A 40 4.39 9.83 1.02
N TYR A 41 5.06 8.91 1.69
CA TYR A 41 4.43 7.82 2.43
C TYR A 41 3.49 8.37 3.51
N MET A 42 3.98 9.31 4.32
CA MET A 42 3.17 9.89 5.41
C MET A 42 1.98 10.70 4.89
N GLU A 43 2.17 11.47 3.82
CA GLU A 43 1.09 12.23 3.20
C GLU A 43 -0.01 11.32 2.67
N LEU A 44 0.38 10.28 1.95
CA LEU A 44 -0.58 9.34 1.37
C LEU A 44 -1.29 8.56 2.48
N THR A 45 -0.57 8.10 3.49
CA THR A 45 -1.17 7.42 4.65
C THR A 45 -2.22 8.31 5.30
N THR A 46 -1.89 9.57 5.57
CA THR A 46 -2.82 10.51 6.18
C THR A 46 -4.10 10.69 5.36
N SER A 47 -3.99 10.62 4.03
CA SER A 47 -5.14 10.86 3.15
C SER A 47 -6.29 9.86 3.31
N PHE A 48 -6.02 8.64 3.81
CA PHE A 48 -7.06 7.62 4.00
C PHE A 48 -7.13 7.08 5.43
N SER A 49 -6.28 7.56 6.33
CA SER A 49 -6.17 6.99 7.68
C SER A 49 -7.40 7.18 8.54
N ALA A 50 -8.09 8.31 8.43
CA ALA A 50 -9.30 8.54 9.21
C ALA A 50 -10.37 7.47 8.91
N SER A 51 -10.60 7.19 7.63
CA SER A 51 -11.54 6.15 7.20
C SER A 51 -11.06 4.75 7.60
N LEU A 52 -9.76 4.51 7.49
CA LEU A 52 -9.17 3.22 7.86
C LEU A 52 -9.32 2.97 9.36
N LEU A 53 -8.98 3.95 10.18
CA LEU A 53 -9.13 3.87 11.65
C LEU A 53 -10.57 3.63 12.06
N GLN A 54 -11.51 4.31 11.40
CA GLN A 54 -12.93 4.12 11.65
C GLN A 54 -13.35 2.67 11.36
N SER A 55 -12.86 2.10 10.27
CA SER A 55 -13.17 0.71 9.90
C SER A 55 -12.62 -0.31 10.89
N MET A 56 -11.62 0.08 11.68
CA MET A 56 -10.92 -0.78 12.62
C MET A 56 -11.19 -0.42 14.08
N ALA A 57 -12.28 0.29 14.34
CA ALA A 57 -12.70 0.72 15.68
C ALA A 57 -11.59 1.45 16.46
N GLY A 58 -10.75 2.22 15.75
CA GLY A 58 -9.68 3.01 16.35
C GLY A 58 -8.43 2.24 16.73
N ASP A 59 -8.29 0.99 16.32
CA ASP A 59 -7.07 0.21 16.56
C ASP A 59 -5.92 0.75 15.72
N THR A 60 -5.12 1.63 16.31
CA THR A 60 -4.06 2.36 15.61
C THR A 60 -2.93 1.45 15.14
N ALA A 61 -2.59 0.42 15.91
CA ALA A 61 -1.52 -0.51 15.53
C ALA A 61 -1.91 -1.33 14.31
N LYS A 62 -3.13 -1.87 14.29
CA LYS A 62 -3.64 -2.61 13.12
C LYS A 62 -3.81 -1.70 11.93
N ALA A 63 -4.29 -0.48 12.13
CA ALA A 63 -4.43 0.50 11.05
C ALA A 63 -3.06 0.82 10.43
N ALA A 64 -2.01 0.95 11.23
CA ALA A 64 -0.66 1.18 10.73
C ALA A 64 -0.19 0.01 9.85
N ASP A 65 -0.47 -1.22 10.24
CA ASP A 65 -0.12 -2.41 9.46
C ASP A 65 -0.87 -2.48 8.14
N ILE A 66 -2.18 -2.22 8.16
CA ILE A 66 -3.00 -2.23 6.94
C ILE A 66 -2.59 -1.09 6.01
N ALA A 67 -2.29 0.09 6.55
CA ALA A 67 -1.80 1.21 5.75
C ALA A 67 -0.49 0.84 5.05
N ASP A 68 0.45 0.22 5.75
CA ASP A 68 1.72 -0.19 5.18
C ASP A 68 1.53 -1.24 4.08
N MET A 69 0.66 -2.21 4.32
CA MET A 69 0.27 -3.21 3.32
C MET A 69 -0.30 -2.54 2.05
N ALA A 70 -1.21 -1.58 2.23
CA ALA A 70 -1.81 -0.86 1.11
C ALA A 70 -0.76 -0.07 0.31
N MET A 71 0.18 0.58 0.99
CA MET A 71 1.26 1.31 0.32
C MET A 71 2.12 0.39 -0.53
N GLN A 72 2.49 -0.75 0.01
CA GLN A 72 3.27 -1.75 -0.72
C GLN A 72 2.49 -2.30 -1.91
N ASP A 73 1.19 -2.59 -1.72
CA ASP A 73 0.33 -3.08 -2.80
C ASP A 73 0.19 -2.06 -3.93
N MET A 74 0.08 -0.78 -3.61
CA MET A 74 0.03 0.29 -4.63
C MET A 74 1.31 0.31 -5.46
N SER A 75 2.45 0.28 -4.80
CA SER A 75 3.75 0.27 -5.46
C SER A 75 3.95 -1.00 -6.30
N ASP A 76 3.60 -2.15 -5.74
CA ASP A 76 3.71 -3.44 -6.43
C ASP A 76 2.84 -3.46 -7.69
N ASN A 77 1.63 -2.91 -7.62
CA ASN A 77 0.74 -2.82 -8.78
C ASN A 77 1.35 -1.94 -9.86
N ALA A 78 1.80 -0.73 -9.50
CA ALA A 78 2.42 0.18 -10.46
C ALA A 78 3.64 -0.46 -11.11
N ASN A 79 4.45 -1.16 -10.34
CA ASN A 79 5.67 -1.79 -10.79
C ASN A 79 5.39 -2.99 -11.71
N LYS A 80 4.54 -3.90 -11.29
CA LYS A 80 4.28 -5.15 -12.03
C LYS A 80 3.38 -4.94 -13.23
N MET A 81 2.35 -4.11 -13.09
CA MET A 81 1.34 -3.89 -14.13
C MET A 81 1.67 -2.71 -15.04
N GLY A 82 2.73 -1.95 -14.73
CA GLY A 82 3.07 -0.76 -15.49
C GLY A 82 2.04 0.36 -15.38
N THR A 83 1.24 0.35 -14.31
CA THR A 83 0.22 1.36 -14.07
C THR A 83 0.83 2.65 -13.53
N SER A 84 0.12 3.76 -13.69
CA SER A 84 0.52 5.04 -13.13
C SER A 84 0.30 5.04 -11.62
N MET A 85 1.32 5.41 -10.85
CA MET A 85 1.20 5.50 -9.39
C MET A 85 0.13 6.52 -8.99
N GLU A 86 -0.01 7.60 -9.76
CA GLU A 86 -1.05 8.60 -9.52
C GLU A 86 -2.46 8.00 -9.67
N ASP A 87 -2.68 7.21 -10.71
CA ASP A 87 -3.97 6.54 -10.94
C ASP A 87 -4.27 5.52 -9.82
N ILE A 88 -3.25 4.81 -9.35
CA ILE A 88 -3.40 3.84 -8.26
C ILE A 88 -3.75 4.55 -6.94
N LYS A 89 -3.05 5.64 -6.62
CA LYS A 89 -3.36 6.47 -5.44
C LYS A 89 -4.81 6.96 -5.48
N ASN A 90 -5.23 7.47 -6.64
CA ASN A 90 -6.59 7.97 -6.82
C ASN A 90 -7.63 6.86 -6.58
N ALA A 91 -7.36 5.65 -7.06
CA ALA A 91 -8.24 4.52 -6.84
C ALA A 91 -8.37 4.18 -5.34
N TYR A 92 -7.26 4.06 -4.64
CA TYR A 92 -7.26 3.74 -3.20
C TYR A 92 -7.93 4.84 -2.37
N GLN A 93 -7.68 6.10 -2.69
CA GLN A 93 -8.35 7.23 -2.02
C GLN A 93 -9.85 7.23 -2.31
N GLY A 94 -10.24 6.85 -3.53
CA GLY A 94 -11.63 6.65 -3.90
C GLY A 94 -12.30 5.57 -3.05
N PHE A 95 -11.63 4.43 -2.85
CA PHE A 95 -12.16 3.34 -2.03
C PHE A 95 -12.42 3.80 -0.59
N ALA A 96 -11.57 4.67 -0.05
CA ALA A 96 -11.76 5.25 1.28
C ALA A 96 -13.04 6.10 1.38
N LYS A 97 -13.53 6.59 0.25
CA LYS A 97 -14.78 7.37 0.15
C LYS A 97 -15.94 6.52 -0.39
N GLN A 98 -15.78 5.22 -0.47
CA GLN A 98 -16.75 4.28 -1.05
C GLN A 98 -17.07 4.59 -2.53
N ASN A 99 -16.06 5.10 -3.24
CA ASN A 99 -16.13 5.37 -4.68
C ASN A 99 -15.26 4.32 -5.39
N TYR A 100 -15.88 3.46 -6.19
CA TYR A 100 -15.22 2.33 -6.84
C TYR A 100 -14.99 2.55 -8.34
N THR A 101 -15.24 3.76 -8.84
CA THR A 101 -15.17 4.07 -10.28
C THR A 101 -13.77 3.88 -10.86
N MET A 102 -12.74 3.94 -10.03
CA MET A 102 -11.34 3.80 -10.46
C MET A 102 -10.75 2.41 -10.18
N LEU A 103 -11.58 1.43 -9.82
CA LEU A 103 -11.10 0.07 -9.57
C LEU A 103 -10.38 -0.51 -10.79
N ASP A 104 -10.85 -0.21 -11.99
CA ASP A 104 -10.24 -0.68 -13.24
C ASP A 104 -8.82 -0.11 -13.47
N ASN A 105 -8.45 0.99 -12.79
CA ASN A 105 -7.09 1.52 -12.86
C ASN A 105 -6.05 0.52 -12.35
N LEU A 106 -6.44 -0.40 -11.47
CA LEU A 106 -5.55 -1.43 -10.92
C LEU A 106 -5.25 -2.54 -11.93
N LYS A 107 -6.01 -2.65 -13.00
CA LYS A 107 -5.84 -3.64 -14.09
C LYS A 107 -5.82 -5.09 -13.57
N LEU A 108 -6.66 -5.36 -12.58
CA LEU A 108 -6.78 -6.70 -11.97
C LEU A 108 -7.89 -7.54 -12.61
N GLY A 109 -8.56 -7.01 -13.62
CA GLY A 109 -9.66 -7.71 -14.28
C GLY A 109 -11.04 -7.37 -13.74
N TYR A 110 -11.15 -6.26 -12.99
CA TYR A 110 -12.41 -5.78 -12.42
C TYR A 110 -12.73 -4.39 -12.95
N GLY A 111 -13.99 -4.17 -13.32
CA GLY A 111 -14.45 -2.86 -13.80
C GLY A 111 -14.67 -1.88 -12.67
N GLY A 112 -14.89 -0.61 -13.03
CA GLY A 112 -15.04 0.48 -12.07
C GLY A 112 -16.45 0.65 -11.53
N THR A 113 -16.98 -0.37 -10.87
CA THR A 113 -18.32 -0.34 -10.26
C THR A 113 -18.30 -0.98 -8.87
N LYS A 114 -19.32 -0.66 -8.07
CA LYS A 114 -19.51 -1.29 -6.76
C LYS A 114 -19.70 -2.81 -6.90
N THR A 115 -20.47 -3.23 -7.90
CA THR A 115 -20.72 -4.65 -8.18
C THR A 115 -19.42 -5.38 -8.46
N GLU A 116 -18.52 -4.77 -9.22
CA GLU A 116 -17.22 -5.35 -9.52
C GLU A 116 -16.31 -5.39 -8.28
N MET A 117 -16.36 -4.39 -7.41
CA MET A 117 -15.65 -4.48 -6.13
C MET A 117 -16.20 -5.63 -5.29
N GLN A 118 -17.53 -5.81 -5.26
CA GLN A 118 -18.14 -6.95 -4.56
C GLN A 118 -17.68 -8.28 -5.14
N ARG A 119 -17.50 -8.36 -6.47
CA ARG A 119 -16.97 -9.55 -7.14
C ARG A 119 -15.52 -9.83 -6.71
N LEU A 120 -14.70 -8.78 -6.64
CA LEU A 120 -13.32 -8.88 -6.14
C LEU A 120 -13.29 -9.45 -4.72
N LEU A 121 -14.14 -8.92 -3.84
CA LEU A 121 -14.22 -9.38 -2.46
C LEU A 121 -14.67 -10.84 -2.38
N ALA A 122 -15.62 -11.25 -3.22
CA ALA A 122 -16.09 -12.62 -3.30
C ALA A 122 -14.98 -13.56 -3.79
N ASP A 123 -14.20 -13.14 -4.77
CA ASP A 123 -13.06 -13.91 -5.28
C ASP A 123 -11.98 -14.06 -4.21
N ALA A 124 -11.69 -13.00 -3.45
CA ALA A 124 -10.76 -13.06 -2.32
C ALA A 124 -11.24 -14.04 -1.25
N GLN A 125 -12.54 -14.06 -0.96
CA GLN A 125 -13.13 -15.02 -0.01
C GLN A 125 -12.95 -16.47 -0.48
N LYS A 126 -13.06 -16.72 -1.77
CA LYS A 126 -12.83 -18.08 -2.33
C LYS A 126 -11.39 -18.54 -2.09
N ILE A 127 -10.44 -17.61 -2.11
CA ILE A 127 -9.02 -17.92 -1.92
C ILE A 127 -8.71 -18.17 -0.44
N THR A 128 -9.19 -17.30 0.46
CA THR A 128 -8.80 -17.32 1.88
C THR A 128 -9.83 -17.97 2.79
N GLY A 129 -11.08 -18.07 2.38
CA GLY A 129 -12.19 -18.50 3.24
C GLY A 129 -12.69 -17.39 4.18
N VAL A 130 -12.07 -16.22 4.15
CA VAL A 130 -12.46 -15.07 4.98
C VAL A 130 -13.50 -14.24 4.23
N LYS A 131 -14.54 -13.80 4.94
CA LYS A 131 -15.54 -12.91 4.37
C LYS A 131 -15.04 -11.46 4.48
N TYR A 132 -15.07 -10.74 3.37
CA TYR A 132 -14.68 -9.32 3.29
C TYR A 132 -15.92 -8.46 3.10
N ASP A 133 -16.05 -7.42 3.94
CA ASP A 133 -17.20 -6.50 3.93
C ASP A 133 -16.83 -5.25 3.14
N ILE A 134 -17.59 -4.96 2.07
CA ILE A 134 -17.35 -3.77 1.24
C ILE A 134 -17.49 -2.45 2.02
N ASN A 135 -18.23 -2.47 3.13
CA ASN A 135 -18.41 -1.29 3.97
C ASN A 135 -17.27 -1.09 4.96
N ASN A 136 -16.29 -2.00 4.99
CA ASN A 136 -15.12 -1.94 5.85
C ASN A 136 -13.87 -1.72 5.00
N LEU A 137 -13.26 -0.55 5.11
CA LEU A 137 -12.10 -0.20 4.27
C LEU A 137 -10.92 -1.15 4.48
N SER A 138 -10.67 -1.57 5.71
CA SER A 138 -9.63 -2.55 6.01
C SER A 138 -9.85 -3.84 5.24
N ASP A 139 -11.11 -4.31 5.17
CA ASP A 139 -11.47 -5.51 4.40
C ASP A 139 -11.26 -5.32 2.90
N VAL A 140 -11.60 -4.15 2.38
CA VAL A 140 -11.40 -3.83 0.96
C VAL A 140 -9.91 -3.88 0.62
N TYR A 141 -9.07 -3.23 1.41
CA TYR A 141 -7.62 -3.23 1.20
C TYR A 141 -7.04 -4.63 1.33
N SER A 142 -7.50 -5.41 2.31
CA SER A 142 -7.06 -6.78 2.53
C SER A 142 -7.46 -7.70 1.38
N ALA A 143 -8.65 -7.54 0.83
CA ALA A 143 -9.11 -8.31 -0.33
C ALA A 143 -8.28 -8.01 -1.58
N ILE A 144 -7.96 -6.75 -1.82
CA ILE A 144 -7.08 -6.36 -2.93
C ILE A 144 -5.71 -7.02 -2.77
N HIS A 145 -5.17 -7.01 -1.54
CA HIS A 145 -3.90 -7.67 -1.23
C HIS A 145 -3.94 -9.15 -1.62
N VAL A 146 -5.01 -9.86 -1.25
CA VAL A 146 -5.19 -11.29 -1.58
C VAL A 146 -5.19 -11.49 -3.10
N ILE A 147 -5.95 -10.68 -3.83
CA ILE A 147 -6.04 -10.80 -5.30
C ILE A 147 -4.68 -10.52 -5.95
N GLN A 148 -3.96 -9.49 -5.48
CA GLN A 148 -2.62 -9.20 -6.01
C GLN A 148 -1.61 -10.29 -5.68
N GLY A 149 -1.75 -10.95 -4.52
CA GLY A 149 -0.96 -12.12 -4.17
C GLY A 149 -1.20 -13.28 -5.12
N GLU A 150 -2.47 -13.55 -5.45
CA GLU A 150 -2.85 -14.61 -6.38
C GLU A 150 -2.29 -14.37 -7.80
N LEU A 151 -2.18 -13.10 -8.19
CA LEU A 151 -1.66 -12.71 -9.50
C LEU A 151 -0.14 -12.49 -9.52
N ASP A 152 0.57 -12.84 -8.45
CA ASP A 152 2.03 -12.66 -8.31
C ASP A 152 2.48 -11.20 -8.45
N ILE A 153 1.63 -10.27 -8.04
CA ILE A 153 1.93 -8.82 -8.05
C ILE A 153 2.58 -8.41 -6.72
N THR A 154 2.05 -8.93 -5.61
CA THR A 154 2.50 -8.59 -4.25
C THR A 154 3.96 -8.96 -4.04
N GLY A 155 4.73 -8.03 -3.48
CA GLY A 155 6.13 -8.25 -3.14
C GLY A 155 7.12 -7.87 -4.25
N THR A 156 6.65 -7.48 -5.44
CA THR A 156 7.55 -7.20 -6.57
C THR A 156 8.48 -6.01 -6.32
N THR A 157 8.01 -4.96 -5.64
CA THR A 157 8.84 -3.79 -5.33
C THR A 157 10.01 -4.17 -4.41
N ALA A 158 9.71 -4.85 -3.31
CA ALA A 158 10.74 -5.28 -2.36
C ALA A 158 11.72 -6.27 -3.00
N LYS A 159 11.21 -7.17 -3.84
CA LYS A 159 12.01 -8.14 -4.57
C LYS A 159 12.98 -7.47 -5.53
N GLU A 160 12.53 -6.46 -6.27
CA GLU A 160 13.39 -5.70 -7.17
C GLU A 160 14.43 -4.89 -6.42
N ALA A 161 14.07 -4.26 -5.31
CA ALA A 161 15.01 -3.54 -4.46
C ALA A 161 16.11 -4.47 -3.94
N ALA A 162 15.74 -5.65 -3.45
CA ALA A 162 16.68 -6.66 -2.99
C ALA A 162 17.59 -7.14 -4.11
N SER A 163 17.04 -7.38 -5.30
CA SER A 163 17.80 -7.79 -6.48
C SER A 163 18.82 -6.73 -6.89
N THR A 164 18.42 -5.47 -6.88
CA THR A 164 19.31 -4.34 -7.20
C THR A 164 20.44 -4.23 -6.20
N ILE A 165 20.14 -4.34 -4.91
CA ILE A 165 21.15 -4.30 -3.85
C ILE A 165 22.12 -5.48 -4.00
N SER A 166 21.62 -6.68 -4.23
CA SER A 166 22.42 -7.87 -4.45
C SER A 166 23.29 -7.74 -5.70
N GLY A 167 22.74 -7.20 -6.78
CA GLY A 167 23.47 -6.94 -8.02
C GLY A 167 24.62 -5.98 -7.80
N SER A 168 24.37 -4.86 -7.09
CA SER A 168 25.42 -3.89 -6.74
C SER A 168 26.50 -4.51 -5.88
N PHE A 169 26.12 -5.32 -4.92
CA PHE A 169 27.06 -6.00 -4.02
C PHE A 169 27.93 -7.00 -4.79
N ALA A 170 27.33 -7.77 -5.69
CA ALA A 170 28.06 -8.71 -6.55
C ALA A 170 29.05 -7.98 -7.46
N SER A 171 28.65 -6.83 -8.03
CA SER A 171 29.53 -6.01 -8.86
C SER A 171 30.72 -5.46 -8.07
N MET A 172 30.51 -5.02 -6.83
CA MET A 172 31.57 -4.58 -5.94
C MET A 172 32.55 -5.70 -5.62
N LYS A 173 32.02 -6.89 -5.34
CA LYS A 173 32.82 -8.07 -5.07
C LYS A 173 33.69 -8.45 -6.27
N ALA A 174 33.13 -8.41 -7.46
CA ALA A 174 33.87 -8.70 -8.69
C ALA A 174 34.99 -7.68 -8.92
N ALA A 175 34.72 -6.39 -8.68
CA ALA A 175 35.70 -5.31 -8.80
C ALA A 175 36.88 -5.55 -7.83
N PHE A 176 36.61 -5.93 -6.60
CA PHE A 176 37.65 -6.25 -5.61
C PHE A 176 38.48 -7.48 -5.98
N LYS A 177 37.84 -8.46 -6.60
CA LYS A 177 38.50 -9.69 -7.01
C LYS A 177 39.50 -9.47 -8.17
N ASN A 178 39.27 -8.45 -8.98
CA ASN A 178 40.11 -8.18 -10.15
C ASN A 178 41.26 -7.20 -9.86
N VAL A 179 41.41 -6.80 -8.61
CA VAL A 179 42.48 -5.95 -8.12
C VAL A 179 43.49 -6.80 -7.35
#